data_aaea547bc68cce501b7d5ed42140b582
#
_entry.id   aaea547bc68cce501b7d5ed42140b582
#
_cell.length_a   1.000
_cell.length_b   1.000
_cell.length_c   1.000
_cell.angle_alpha   90.00
_cell.angle_beta   90.00
_cell.angle_gamma   90.00
#
_symmetry.space_group_name_H-M   'P 1'
#
loop_
_entity.id
_entity.type
_entity.pdbx_description
1 polymer ?
#
loop_
_entity_poly.entity_id
_entity_poly.type
_entity_poly.pdbx_seq_one_letter_code
_entity_poly.pdbx_strand_id
1 'polypeptide(L)'
;MDAGDLTPLAGGWSGQTFVAETAGERTVVRIYPPGRRDQAAPEIDAAVLHLVRGLVPVPDVLEVRRGDAATDQPGLLVTSYLPGERGDLVLPALTDVDAATLGGRVGHLAADLAGMPTLRTGPFVDAELTIGDFGLADGLPGFVALRADALGWDDDLLDRLTRVAEDAQAMLDEVGRTCLVHSDLNPKNLLVDPDTLVITGVLDWEFAHSGHPFTDLGNLLRFDRKPAYADAVLAAYCERRGAEPQETLGQARAADLWALVDLAGRRGQNPVADRAHEHLLAVARTGDLHASPPGGG
;
A
#
# COMPACT_ATOMS: atom_id res chain seq x y z
N MET A 1 21.98 -12.83 27.83
CA MET A 1 21.88 -11.83 26.76
C MET A 1 21.38 -10.56 27.44
N ASP A 2 22.23 -9.52 27.49
CA ASP A 2 21.78 -8.19 27.93
C ASP A 2 20.66 -7.77 26.98
N ALA A 3 19.52 -7.38 27.56
CA ALA A 3 18.42 -6.82 26.79
C ALA A 3 18.91 -5.49 26.19
N GLY A 4 19.32 -5.50 24.93
CA GLY A 4 19.62 -4.29 24.20
C GLY A 4 18.45 -3.31 24.30
N ASP A 5 18.72 -2.03 24.37
CA ASP A 5 17.70 -0.99 24.45
C ASP A 5 16.76 -1.09 23.25
N LEU A 6 15.51 -1.51 23.50
CA LEU A 6 14.44 -1.52 22.49
C LEU A 6 13.84 -0.12 22.43
N THR A 7 14.05 0.57 21.32
CA THR A 7 13.44 1.90 21.08
C THR A 7 12.21 1.75 20.19
N PRO A 8 10.99 2.12 20.64
CA PRO A 8 9.79 2.04 19.82
C PRO A 8 9.91 2.89 18.54
N LEU A 9 9.56 2.30 17.39
CA LEU A 9 9.36 3.05 16.15
C LEU A 9 7.91 3.52 16.06
N ALA A 10 7.72 4.82 15.91
CA ALA A 10 6.39 5.40 15.76
C ALA A 10 5.82 5.06 14.36
N GLY A 11 4.56 4.57 14.30
CA GLY A 11 3.79 4.51 13.05
C GLY A 11 3.23 3.16 12.62
N GLY A 12 3.44 2.07 13.36
CA GLY A 12 2.81 0.77 13.03
C GLY A 12 1.41 0.61 13.63
N TRP A 13 0.39 0.31 12.82
CA TRP A 13 -0.99 0.08 13.30
C TRP A 13 -1.27 -1.39 13.69
N SER A 14 -0.57 -2.33 13.08
CA SER A 14 -0.87 -3.77 13.20
C SER A 14 0.08 -4.54 14.11
N GLY A 15 1.22 -3.94 14.50
CA GLY A 15 2.23 -4.57 15.35
C GLY A 15 2.99 -3.56 16.19
N GLN A 16 3.73 -4.06 17.17
CA GLN A 16 4.69 -3.27 17.92
C GLN A 16 6.05 -3.40 17.22
N THR A 17 6.58 -2.28 16.72
CA THR A 17 7.85 -2.24 16.00
C THR A 17 8.89 -1.46 16.81
N PHE A 18 10.08 -2.05 16.95
CA PHE A 18 11.19 -1.49 17.74
C PHE A 18 12.47 -1.53 16.94
N VAL A 19 13.36 -0.59 17.21
CA VAL A 19 14.78 -0.73 16.85
C VAL A 19 15.51 -1.33 18.04
N ALA A 20 16.26 -2.39 17.78
CA ALA A 20 17.23 -2.95 18.72
C ALA A 20 18.64 -2.59 18.25
N GLU A 21 19.51 -2.18 19.17
CA GLU A 21 20.91 -1.94 18.90
C GLU A 21 21.76 -2.88 19.75
N THR A 22 22.63 -3.63 19.09
CA THR A 22 23.55 -4.56 19.76
C THR A 22 24.92 -4.48 19.09
N ALA A 23 25.94 -4.16 19.86
CA ALA A 23 27.34 -4.04 19.40
C ALA A 23 27.51 -3.06 18.20
N GLY A 24 26.68 -2.01 18.11
CA GLY A 24 26.72 -1.02 17.04
C GLY A 24 25.94 -1.44 15.78
N GLU A 25 25.35 -2.62 15.75
CA GLU A 25 24.45 -3.07 14.70
C GLU A 25 23.00 -2.81 15.09
N ARG A 26 22.25 -2.20 14.16
CA ARG A 26 20.81 -1.93 14.34
C ARG A 26 19.97 -2.96 13.59
N THR A 27 18.93 -3.45 14.28
CA THR A 27 17.93 -4.33 13.71
C THR A 27 16.53 -3.79 14.01
N VAL A 28 15.54 -4.20 13.21
CA VAL A 28 14.13 -3.89 13.43
C VAL A 28 13.44 -5.13 13.92
N VAL A 29 12.73 -5.02 15.05
CA VAL A 29 11.98 -6.12 15.68
C VAL A 29 10.50 -5.78 15.57
N ARG A 30 9.73 -6.61 14.83
CA ARG A 30 8.26 -6.50 14.75
C ARG A 30 7.64 -7.64 15.55
N ILE A 31 6.80 -7.28 16.51
CA ILE A 31 6.05 -8.22 17.34
C ILE A 31 4.61 -8.27 16.84
N TYR A 32 4.09 -9.49 16.64
CA TYR A 32 2.72 -9.75 16.17
C TYR A 32 1.90 -10.26 17.35
N PRO A 33 1.10 -9.39 18.00
CA PRO A 33 0.27 -9.79 19.13
C PRO A 33 -0.76 -10.84 18.71
N PRO A 34 -1.07 -11.83 19.57
CA PRO A 34 -2.10 -12.81 19.30
C PRO A 34 -3.46 -12.16 18.98
N GLY A 35 -4.19 -12.73 18.02
CA GLY A 35 -5.54 -12.31 17.66
C GLY A 35 -5.68 -11.05 16.80
N ARG A 36 -4.59 -10.35 16.46
CA ARG A 36 -4.64 -9.20 15.53
C ARG A 36 -4.45 -9.58 14.08
N ARG A 37 -3.57 -10.51 13.81
CA ARG A 37 -3.30 -11.10 12.49
C ARG A 37 -3.25 -12.62 12.62
N ASP A 38 -3.22 -13.33 11.49
CA ASP A 38 -2.99 -14.77 11.48
C ASP A 38 -1.66 -15.12 12.17
N GLN A 39 -1.59 -16.30 12.79
CA GLN A 39 -0.36 -16.76 13.46
C GLN A 39 0.82 -16.94 12.50
N ALA A 40 0.54 -17.19 11.21
CA ALA A 40 1.55 -17.30 10.15
C ALA A 40 1.98 -15.93 9.60
N ALA A 41 1.41 -14.81 10.04
CA ALA A 41 1.72 -13.49 9.50
C ALA A 41 3.24 -13.16 9.48
N PRO A 42 4.05 -13.47 10.52
CA PRO A 42 5.50 -13.23 10.45
C PRO A 42 6.19 -14.02 9.34
N GLU A 43 5.75 -15.26 9.11
CA GLU A 43 6.31 -16.14 8.07
C GLU A 43 5.89 -15.66 6.67
N ILE A 44 4.64 -15.20 6.50
CA ILE A 44 4.14 -14.63 5.25
C ILE A 44 4.90 -13.35 4.93
N ASP A 45 5.03 -12.42 5.90
CA ASP A 45 5.74 -11.16 5.71
C ASP A 45 7.23 -11.43 5.37
N ALA A 46 7.88 -12.40 6.02
CA ALA A 46 9.24 -12.84 5.69
C ALA A 46 9.35 -13.42 4.27
N ALA A 47 8.40 -14.26 3.87
CA ALA A 47 8.37 -14.86 2.53
C ALA A 47 8.19 -13.79 1.43
N VAL A 48 7.36 -12.78 1.66
CA VAL A 48 7.21 -11.63 0.75
C VAL A 48 8.53 -10.85 0.63
N LEU A 49 9.20 -10.55 1.75
CA LEU A 49 10.52 -9.89 1.74
C LEU A 49 11.56 -10.68 0.94
N HIS A 50 11.59 -12.01 1.11
CA HIS A 50 12.47 -12.89 0.33
C HIS A 50 12.11 -12.87 -1.17
N LEU A 51 10.81 -12.86 -1.52
CA LEU A 51 10.35 -12.86 -2.90
C LEU A 51 10.78 -11.58 -3.64
N VAL A 52 10.67 -10.41 -2.99
CA VAL A 52 10.97 -9.11 -3.64
C VAL A 52 12.43 -8.71 -3.51
N ARG A 53 13.24 -9.45 -2.76
CA ARG A 53 14.66 -9.18 -2.58
C ARG A 53 15.40 -9.16 -3.92
N GLY A 54 16.12 -8.09 -4.18
CA GLY A 54 16.84 -7.88 -5.44
C GLY A 54 16.00 -7.28 -6.56
N LEU A 55 14.66 -7.20 -6.41
CA LEU A 55 13.79 -6.43 -7.28
C LEU A 55 13.63 -4.99 -6.76
N VAL A 56 13.33 -4.87 -5.46
CA VAL A 56 13.21 -3.60 -4.75
C VAL A 56 14.05 -3.63 -3.47
N PRO A 57 14.51 -2.46 -2.95
CA PRO A 57 15.26 -2.43 -1.71
C PRO A 57 14.33 -2.78 -0.53
N VAL A 58 14.61 -3.90 0.12
CA VAL A 58 13.89 -4.37 1.31
C VAL A 58 14.88 -4.84 2.36
N PRO A 59 14.50 -4.85 3.65
CA PRO A 59 15.38 -5.35 4.69
C PRO A 59 15.61 -6.85 4.57
N ASP A 60 16.79 -7.30 4.99
CA ASP A 60 17.09 -8.71 5.14
C ASP A 60 16.34 -9.30 6.33
N VAL A 61 15.76 -10.48 6.16
CA VAL A 61 15.15 -11.25 7.24
C VAL A 61 16.27 -11.92 8.04
N LEU A 62 16.33 -11.63 9.34
CA LEU A 62 17.34 -12.19 10.27
C LEU A 62 16.78 -13.29 11.16
N GLU A 63 15.54 -13.12 11.63
CA GLU A 63 14.82 -14.12 12.42
C GLU A 63 13.33 -14.03 12.12
N VAL A 64 12.66 -15.19 12.05
CA VAL A 64 11.22 -15.30 11.99
C VAL A 64 10.73 -16.33 12.98
N ARG A 65 9.65 -16.03 13.69
CA ARG A 65 9.00 -16.95 14.60
C ARG A 65 7.49 -16.83 14.50
N ARG A 66 6.84 -17.94 14.22
CA ARG A 66 5.39 -18.05 14.20
C ARG A 66 4.79 -17.74 15.57
N GLY A 67 3.64 -17.09 15.62
CA GLY A 67 2.85 -16.94 16.83
C GLY A 67 2.22 -18.27 17.26
N ASP A 68 1.91 -18.39 18.55
CA ASP A 68 1.18 -19.54 19.09
C ASP A 68 0.07 -19.03 20.03
N ALA A 69 -1.18 -19.08 19.54
CA ALA A 69 -2.34 -18.64 20.31
C ALA A 69 -2.66 -19.58 21.50
N ALA A 70 -2.23 -20.86 21.45
CA ALA A 70 -2.46 -21.79 22.56
C ALA A 70 -1.62 -21.46 23.79
N THR A 71 -0.44 -20.87 23.58
CA THR A 71 0.49 -20.46 24.65
C THR A 71 0.56 -18.94 24.82
N ASP A 72 -0.28 -18.18 24.11
CA ASP A 72 -0.26 -16.70 24.05
C ASP A 72 1.11 -16.11 23.66
N GLN A 73 1.88 -16.87 22.89
CA GLN A 73 3.19 -16.40 22.40
C GLN A 73 3.00 -15.54 21.15
N PRO A 74 3.52 -14.30 21.15
CA PRO A 74 3.47 -13.45 19.97
C PRO A 74 4.41 -14.00 18.88
N GLY A 75 4.01 -13.77 17.63
CA GLY A 75 4.89 -13.93 16.48
C GLY A 75 5.98 -12.86 16.48
N LEU A 76 7.09 -13.13 15.78
CA LEU A 76 8.25 -12.25 15.70
C LEU A 76 8.83 -12.25 14.30
N LEU A 77 9.18 -11.07 13.81
CA LEU A 77 10.01 -10.88 12.63
C LEU A 77 11.13 -9.89 12.96
N VAL A 78 12.37 -10.33 12.82
CA VAL A 78 13.56 -9.49 12.97
C VAL A 78 14.18 -9.27 11.60
N THR A 79 14.45 -8.01 11.28
CA THR A 79 15.04 -7.63 10.00
C THR A 79 16.24 -6.71 10.20
N SER A 80 17.06 -6.57 9.15
CA SER A 80 18.09 -5.55 9.11
C SER A 80 17.46 -4.16 9.16
N TYR A 81 18.19 -3.20 9.72
CA TYR A 81 17.82 -1.78 9.67
C TYR A 81 18.25 -1.19 8.32
N LEU A 82 17.35 -0.48 7.66
CA LEU A 82 17.66 0.26 6.44
C LEU A 82 17.85 1.74 6.75
N PRO A 83 18.91 2.38 6.21
CA PRO A 83 19.12 3.82 6.35
C PRO A 83 18.18 4.60 5.43
N GLY A 84 17.94 5.87 5.74
CA GLY A 84 17.14 6.79 4.96
C GLY A 84 16.07 7.47 5.79
N GLU A 85 15.41 8.44 5.19
CA GLU A 85 14.28 9.17 5.76
C GLU A 85 12.98 8.78 5.08
N ARG A 86 11.88 8.85 5.80
CA ARG A 86 10.56 8.57 5.23
C ARG A 86 10.24 9.55 4.09
N GLY A 87 9.81 9.02 2.95
CA GLY A 87 9.53 9.82 1.75
C GLY A 87 8.42 10.87 1.95
N ASP A 88 7.46 10.63 2.84
CA ASP A 88 6.42 11.62 3.17
C ASP A 88 6.95 12.82 3.97
N LEU A 89 8.10 12.69 4.63
CA LEU A 89 8.80 13.78 5.30
C LEU A 89 9.74 14.51 4.35
N VAL A 90 10.35 13.80 3.40
CA VAL A 90 11.28 14.36 2.41
C VAL A 90 10.53 15.13 1.31
N LEU A 91 9.50 14.54 0.73
CA LEU A 91 8.77 15.06 -0.45
C LEU A 91 8.27 16.51 -0.33
N PRO A 92 7.71 16.97 0.81
CA PRO A 92 7.24 18.35 0.93
C PRO A 92 8.33 19.41 0.79
N ALA A 93 9.58 19.09 1.16
CA ALA A 93 10.70 20.01 1.13
C ALA A 93 11.43 20.06 -0.23
N LEU A 94 11.16 19.11 -1.13
CA LEU A 94 11.84 19.03 -2.43
C LEU A 94 11.44 20.17 -3.37
N THR A 95 12.35 20.56 -4.25
CA THR A 95 12.01 21.35 -5.44
C THR A 95 11.14 20.52 -6.40
N ASP A 96 10.53 21.17 -7.41
CA ASP A 96 9.75 20.41 -8.42
C ASP A 96 10.64 19.48 -9.24
N VAL A 97 11.89 19.84 -9.52
CA VAL A 97 12.88 19.01 -10.22
C VAL A 97 13.23 17.77 -9.40
N ASP A 98 13.49 17.95 -8.11
CA ASP A 98 13.82 16.85 -7.21
C ASP A 98 12.59 15.96 -6.95
N ALA A 99 11.41 16.55 -6.80
CA ALA A 99 10.16 15.82 -6.68
C ALA A 99 9.88 14.97 -7.93
N ALA A 100 10.11 15.50 -9.14
CA ALA A 100 10.00 14.74 -10.38
C ALA A 100 11.04 13.61 -10.44
N THR A 101 12.28 13.85 -9.98
CA THR A 101 13.34 12.83 -9.92
C THR A 101 12.92 11.66 -8.99
N LEU A 102 12.44 11.98 -7.79
CA LEU A 102 11.93 10.97 -6.86
C LEU A 102 10.71 10.24 -7.44
N GLY A 103 9.77 11.00 -8.03
CA GLY A 103 8.57 10.46 -8.68
C GLY A 103 8.90 9.45 -9.77
N GLY A 104 9.88 9.76 -10.62
CA GLY A 104 10.35 8.85 -11.67
C GLY A 104 10.86 7.52 -11.10
N ARG A 105 11.66 7.56 -10.01
CA ARG A 105 12.16 6.36 -9.34
C ARG A 105 11.04 5.53 -8.72
N VAL A 106 10.08 6.19 -8.07
CA VAL A 106 8.91 5.52 -7.47
C VAL A 106 8.02 4.90 -8.55
N GLY A 107 7.81 5.60 -9.67
CA GLY A 107 7.06 5.06 -10.81
C GLY A 107 7.69 3.82 -11.43
N HIS A 108 9.01 3.81 -11.62
CA HIS A 108 9.74 2.62 -12.08
C HIS A 108 9.62 1.46 -11.09
N LEU A 109 9.77 1.73 -9.76
CA LEU A 109 9.61 0.72 -8.72
C LEU A 109 8.22 0.09 -8.74
N ALA A 110 7.16 0.90 -8.81
CA ALA A 110 5.79 0.42 -8.91
C ALA A 110 5.56 -0.42 -10.19
N ALA A 111 6.16 0.01 -11.31
CA ALA A 111 6.10 -0.72 -12.56
C ALA A 111 6.82 -2.07 -12.50
N ASP A 112 7.95 -2.16 -11.78
CA ASP A 112 8.68 -3.42 -11.59
C ASP A 112 7.88 -4.41 -10.74
N LEU A 113 7.24 -3.95 -9.64
CA LEU A 113 6.29 -4.76 -8.85
C LEU A 113 5.11 -5.24 -9.71
N ALA A 114 4.48 -4.35 -10.46
CA ALA A 114 3.41 -4.70 -11.39
C ALA A 114 3.88 -5.65 -12.51
N GLY A 115 5.18 -5.80 -12.70
CA GLY A 115 5.82 -6.74 -13.61
C GLY A 115 5.95 -8.16 -13.08
N MET A 116 5.72 -8.43 -11.79
CA MET A 116 5.79 -9.77 -11.18
C MET A 116 4.46 -10.49 -11.33
N PRO A 117 4.28 -11.38 -12.34
CA PRO A 117 3.00 -11.99 -12.60
C PRO A 117 2.66 -13.02 -11.52
N THR A 118 1.38 -13.13 -11.21
CA THR A 118 0.80 -14.15 -10.34
C THR A 118 -0.32 -14.88 -11.07
N LEU A 119 -0.84 -15.98 -10.49
CA LEU A 119 -1.76 -16.85 -11.19
C LEU A 119 -3.23 -16.46 -11.05
N ARG A 120 -3.60 -15.76 -9.96
CA ARG A 120 -4.97 -15.33 -9.65
C ARG A 120 -4.95 -14.26 -8.56
N THR A 121 -6.02 -13.54 -8.38
CA THR A 121 -6.20 -12.58 -7.28
C THR A 121 -6.44 -13.32 -5.96
N GLY A 122 -5.86 -12.82 -4.86
CA GLY A 122 -6.11 -13.32 -3.52
C GLY A 122 -4.99 -12.97 -2.52
N PRO A 123 -5.26 -13.09 -1.20
CA PRO A 123 -4.27 -12.88 -0.16
C PRO A 123 -3.25 -14.01 -0.14
N PHE A 124 -2.04 -13.77 0.34
CA PHE A 124 -1.12 -14.83 0.71
C PHE A 124 -1.53 -15.42 2.06
N VAL A 125 -1.65 -16.75 2.14
CA VAL A 125 -2.21 -17.43 3.33
C VAL A 125 -1.20 -18.28 4.11
N ASP A 126 0.00 -18.47 3.57
CA ASP A 126 1.07 -19.24 4.20
C ASP A 126 2.47 -18.77 3.77
N ALA A 127 3.50 -19.39 4.33
CA ALA A 127 4.91 -19.09 4.04
C ALA A 127 5.35 -19.47 2.62
N GLU A 128 4.62 -20.33 1.93
CA GLU A 128 4.81 -20.71 0.54
C GLU A 128 4.17 -19.69 -0.41
N LEU A 129 3.56 -18.63 0.12
CA LEU A 129 2.80 -17.59 -0.59
C LEU A 129 1.66 -18.19 -1.44
N THR A 130 1.03 -19.23 -0.90
CA THR A 130 -0.20 -19.78 -1.49
C THR A 130 -1.26 -18.69 -1.54
N ILE A 131 -1.85 -18.51 -2.74
CA ILE A 131 -2.87 -17.49 -2.97
C ILE A 131 -4.22 -18.02 -2.51
N GLY A 132 -4.81 -17.39 -1.51
CA GLY A 132 -6.14 -17.67 -0.98
C GLY A 132 -7.27 -17.04 -1.78
N ASP A 133 -8.41 -16.82 -1.12
CA ASP A 133 -9.58 -16.13 -1.66
C ASP A 133 -9.95 -14.97 -0.73
N PHE A 134 -10.24 -13.80 -1.29
CA PHE A 134 -10.75 -12.65 -0.53
C PHE A 134 -12.21 -12.82 -0.08
N GLY A 135 -12.95 -13.73 -0.68
CA GLY A 135 -14.39 -13.92 -0.41
C GLY A 135 -15.27 -12.78 -0.90
N LEU A 136 -14.81 -12.00 -1.86
CA LEU A 136 -15.51 -10.82 -2.41
C LEU A 136 -16.06 -11.15 -3.81
N ALA A 137 -17.06 -12.03 -3.87
CA ALA A 137 -17.62 -12.55 -5.12
C ALA A 137 -18.25 -11.47 -6.02
N ASP A 138 -18.79 -10.39 -5.43
CA ASP A 138 -19.54 -9.36 -6.16
C ASP A 138 -18.67 -8.13 -6.54
N GLY A 139 -17.35 -8.26 -6.47
CA GLY A 139 -16.41 -7.22 -6.88
C GLY A 139 -16.57 -5.89 -6.12
N LEU A 140 -16.19 -4.77 -6.75
CA LEU A 140 -16.29 -3.42 -6.18
C LEU A 140 -17.72 -3.02 -5.76
N PRO A 141 -18.77 -3.27 -6.56
CA PRO A 141 -20.13 -2.93 -6.15
C PRO A 141 -20.56 -3.66 -4.87
N GLY A 142 -20.25 -4.96 -4.76
CA GLY A 142 -20.49 -5.74 -3.55
C GLY A 142 -19.68 -5.22 -2.34
N PHE A 143 -18.45 -4.76 -2.56
CA PHE A 143 -17.65 -4.15 -1.51
C PHE A 143 -18.21 -2.81 -1.04
N VAL A 144 -18.72 -1.97 -1.94
CA VAL A 144 -19.43 -0.72 -1.58
C VAL A 144 -20.65 -1.05 -0.70
N ALA A 145 -21.46 -2.01 -1.09
CA ALA A 145 -22.62 -2.46 -0.31
C ALA A 145 -22.20 -2.98 1.09
N LEU A 146 -21.10 -3.72 1.20
CA LEU A 146 -20.55 -4.20 2.47
C LEU A 146 -20.09 -3.05 3.38
N ARG A 147 -19.67 -1.92 2.81
CA ARG A 147 -19.19 -0.74 3.55
C ARG A 147 -20.24 0.35 3.74
N ALA A 148 -21.46 0.19 3.25
CA ALA A 148 -22.52 1.21 3.28
C ALA A 148 -22.78 1.75 4.68
N ASP A 149 -22.91 0.89 5.69
CA ASP A 149 -23.13 1.30 7.09
C ASP A 149 -21.95 2.14 7.63
N ALA A 150 -20.73 1.77 7.28
CA ALA A 150 -19.52 2.48 7.72
C ALA A 150 -19.37 3.85 7.04
N LEU A 151 -19.82 3.99 5.79
CA LEU A 151 -19.85 5.27 5.08
C LEU A 151 -20.90 6.22 5.67
N GLY A 152 -22.04 5.70 6.13
CA GLY A 152 -23.10 6.46 6.78
C GLY A 152 -23.79 7.46 5.83
N TRP A 153 -23.85 7.17 4.53
CA TRP A 153 -24.43 8.02 3.50
C TRP A 153 -25.90 7.66 3.27
N ASP A 154 -26.65 8.58 2.65
CA ASP A 154 -28.01 8.31 2.19
C ASP A 154 -28.02 7.40 0.96
N ASP A 155 -29.20 6.81 0.66
CA ASP A 155 -29.38 5.84 -0.42
C ASP A 155 -29.03 6.43 -1.80
N ASP A 156 -29.36 7.71 -2.08
CA ASP A 156 -29.06 8.36 -3.37
C ASP A 156 -27.55 8.46 -3.60
N LEU A 157 -26.80 8.79 -2.57
CA LEU A 157 -25.35 8.89 -2.67
C LEU A 157 -24.67 7.52 -2.77
N LEU A 158 -25.19 6.51 -2.05
CA LEU A 158 -24.74 5.12 -2.16
C LEU A 158 -25.03 4.54 -3.54
N ASP A 159 -26.20 4.82 -4.11
CA ASP A 159 -26.56 4.40 -5.47
C ASP A 159 -25.64 5.03 -6.53
N ARG A 160 -25.25 6.30 -6.34
CA ARG A 160 -24.28 6.97 -7.21
C ARG A 160 -22.90 6.34 -7.10
N LEU A 161 -22.42 6.07 -5.89
CA LEU A 161 -21.14 5.39 -5.69
C LEU A 161 -21.15 3.98 -6.27
N THR A 162 -22.26 3.25 -6.14
CA THR A 162 -22.41 1.91 -6.71
C THR A 162 -22.27 1.93 -8.23
N ARG A 163 -22.89 2.91 -8.92
CA ARG A 163 -22.70 3.05 -10.38
C ARG A 163 -21.24 3.34 -10.76
N VAL A 164 -20.56 4.20 -10.01
CA VAL A 164 -19.13 4.42 -10.24
C VAL A 164 -18.31 3.14 -10.00
N ALA A 165 -18.69 2.35 -9.00
CA ALA A 165 -18.04 1.07 -8.70
C ALA A 165 -18.30 0.01 -9.80
N GLU A 166 -19.49 0.01 -10.41
CA GLU A 166 -19.82 -0.85 -11.56
C GLU A 166 -18.96 -0.50 -12.79
N ASP A 167 -18.86 0.80 -13.11
CA ASP A 167 -18.02 1.29 -14.21
C ASP A 167 -16.54 0.99 -13.96
N ALA A 168 -16.07 1.22 -12.73
CA ALA A 168 -14.70 0.91 -12.32
C ALA A 168 -14.40 -0.58 -12.39
N GLN A 169 -15.34 -1.43 -11.95
CA GLN A 169 -15.18 -2.89 -12.05
C GLN A 169 -15.08 -3.34 -13.50
N ALA A 170 -15.93 -2.81 -14.38
CA ALA A 170 -15.86 -3.12 -15.81
C ALA A 170 -14.50 -2.76 -16.42
N MET A 171 -13.92 -1.61 -16.04
CA MET A 171 -12.57 -1.23 -16.46
C MET A 171 -11.51 -2.24 -15.95
N LEU A 172 -11.60 -2.65 -14.68
CA LEU A 172 -10.65 -3.59 -14.09
C LEU A 172 -10.72 -4.97 -14.74
N ASP A 173 -11.92 -5.42 -15.12
CA ASP A 173 -12.15 -6.73 -15.75
C ASP A 173 -11.54 -6.83 -17.15
N GLU A 174 -11.23 -5.71 -17.81
CA GLU A 174 -10.50 -5.70 -19.08
C GLU A 174 -9.04 -6.15 -18.94
N VAL A 175 -8.50 -6.12 -17.71
CA VAL A 175 -7.11 -6.48 -17.43
C VAL A 175 -7.01 -7.93 -16.98
N GLY A 176 -6.78 -8.84 -17.91
CA GLY A 176 -6.76 -10.28 -17.67
C GLY A 176 -5.53 -10.84 -16.92
N ARG A 177 -4.68 -10.00 -16.30
CA ARG A 177 -3.50 -10.44 -15.55
C ARG A 177 -3.51 -9.94 -14.12
N THR A 178 -2.87 -10.70 -13.24
CA THR A 178 -2.59 -10.33 -11.85
C THR A 178 -1.09 -10.24 -11.60
N CYS A 179 -0.69 -9.53 -10.56
CA CYS A 179 0.69 -9.39 -10.14
C CYS A 179 0.82 -9.29 -8.62
N LEU A 180 2.05 -9.33 -8.13
CA LEU A 180 2.33 -8.92 -6.77
C LEU A 180 2.02 -7.44 -6.60
N VAL A 181 1.27 -7.10 -5.56
CA VAL A 181 1.02 -5.72 -5.14
C VAL A 181 1.44 -5.54 -3.68
N HIS A 182 1.96 -4.37 -3.37
CA HIS A 182 2.26 -3.95 -2.00
C HIS A 182 0.98 -3.57 -1.23
N SER A 183 0.04 -2.96 -1.94
CA SER A 183 -1.30 -2.53 -1.49
C SER A 183 -1.34 -1.35 -0.48
N ASP A 184 -0.19 -0.90 0.01
CA ASP A 184 -0.03 0.36 0.76
C ASP A 184 1.23 1.11 0.29
N LEU A 185 1.52 1.06 -1.03
CA LEU A 185 2.67 1.75 -1.60
C LEU A 185 2.41 3.26 -1.64
N ASN A 186 3.01 3.96 -0.70
CA ASN A 186 2.89 5.41 -0.60
C ASN A 186 4.18 5.97 0.03
N PRO A 187 4.47 7.30 -0.05
CA PRO A 187 5.73 7.85 0.41
C PRO A 187 6.06 7.59 1.88
N LYS A 188 5.10 7.35 2.77
CA LYS A 188 5.39 7.05 4.18
C LYS A 188 6.06 5.68 4.34
N ASN A 189 5.84 4.75 3.40
CA ASN A 189 6.40 3.40 3.39
C ASN A 189 7.65 3.28 2.52
N LEU A 190 8.19 4.41 2.03
CA LEU A 190 9.46 4.49 1.32
C LEU A 190 10.51 5.15 2.22
N LEU A 191 11.70 4.55 2.29
CA LEU A 191 12.90 5.21 2.79
C LEU A 191 13.66 5.80 1.61
N VAL A 192 14.08 7.04 1.76
CA VAL A 192 14.77 7.82 0.73
C VAL A 192 16.04 8.41 1.34
N ASP A 193 17.13 8.31 0.64
CA ASP A 193 18.33 9.08 0.94
C ASP A 193 18.08 10.54 0.52
N PRO A 194 18.05 11.51 1.44
CA PRO A 194 17.63 12.88 1.15
C PRO A 194 18.60 13.65 0.23
N ASP A 195 19.88 13.24 0.17
CA ASP A 195 20.90 13.91 -0.64
C ASP A 195 20.88 13.41 -2.10
N THR A 196 20.65 12.11 -2.28
CA THR A 196 20.71 11.47 -3.60
C THR A 196 19.33 11.12 -4.17
N LEU A 197 18.27 11.21 -3.37
CA LEU A 197 16.90 10.79 -3.67
C LEU A 197 16.78 9.31 -4.08
N VAL A 198 17.75 8.47 -3.74
CA VAL A 198 17.70 7.03 -3.97
C VAL A 198 16.72 6.42 -2.97
N ILE A 199 15.84 5.53 -3.44
CA ILE A 199 14.97 4.74 -2.57
C ILE A 199 15.85 3.66 -1.92
N THR A 200 16.01 3.75 -0.61
CA THR A 200 16.84 2.84 0.20
C THR A 200 16.04 1.74 0.87
N GLY A 201 14.71 1.87 0.89
CA GLY A 201 13.84 0.87 1.48
C GLY A 201 12.39 1.00 1.07
N VAL A 202 11.72 -0.15 0.91
CA VAL A 202 10.26 -0.29 0.81
C VAL A 202 9.80 -1.08 2.03
N LEU A 203 8.96 -0.46 2.86
CA LEU A 203 8.56 -0.95 4.16
C LEU A 203 7.08 -1.33 4.20
N ASP A 204 6.69 -2.08 5.24
CA ASP A 204 5.29 -2.36 5.60
C ASP A 204 4.51 -3.18 4.57
N TRP A 205 5.02 -4.38 4.27
CA TRP A 205 4.46 -5.34 3.32
C TRP A 205 3.27 -6.15 3.84
N GLU A 206 2.69 -5.79 4.97
CA GLU A 206 1.64 -6.56 5.65
C GLU A 206 0.33 -6.72 4.85
N PHE A 207 0.10 -5.85 3.87
CA PHE A 207 -1.03 -5.91 2.95
C PHE A 207 -0.68 -6.50 1.58
N ALA A 208 0.56 -6.97 1.41
CA ALA A 208 0.98 -7.54 0.14
C ALA A 208 0.13 -8.76 -0.24
N HIS A 209 -0.27 -8.80 -1.48
CA HIS A 209 -1.12 -9.87 -2.01
C HIS A 209 -0.96 -10.00 -3.53
N SER A 210 -1.61 -10.98 -4.11
CA SER A 210 -1.79 -11.05 -5.56
C SER A 210 -3.01 -10.23 -5.97
N GLY A 211 -2.80 -9.19 -6.76
CA GLY A 211 -3.85 -8.22 -7.08
C GLY A 211 -3.77 -7.64 -8.48
N HIS A 212 -4.54 -6.59 -8.68
CA HIS A 212 -4.60 -5.87 -9.94
C HIS A 212 -3.33 -5.03 -10.18
N PRO A 213 -2.74 -5.02 -11.39
CA PRO A 213 -1.43 -4.41 -11.65
C PRO A 213 -1.38 -2.88 -11.46
N PHE A 214 -2.50 -2.21 -11.39
CA PHE A 214 -2.57 -0.77 -11.17
C PHE A 214 -2.87 -0.39 -9.70
N THR A 215 -2.98 -1.36 -8.78
CA THR A 215 -3.29 -1.10 -7.36
C THR A 215 -2.25 -0.19 -6.71
N ASP A 216 -0.98 -0.49 -6.84
CA ASP A 216 0.10 0.30 -6.22
C ASP A 216 0.24 1.69 -6.87
N LEU A 217 0.02 1.80 -8.18
CA LEU A 217 -0.02 3.09 -8.85
C LEU A 217 -1.19 3.94 -8.34
N GLY A 218 -2.37 3.34 -8.13
CA GLY A 218 -3.52 4.00 -7.53
C GLY A 218 -3.23 4.53 -6.13
N ASN A 219 -2.59 3.72 -5.29
CA ASN A 219 -2.14 4.13 -3.95
C ASN A 219 -1.19 5.33 -3.99
N LEU A 220 -0.24 5.35 -4.91
CA LEU A 220 0.71 6.45 -5.09
C LEU A 220 0.03 7.75 -5.54
N LEU A 221 -1.03 7.66 -6.34
CA LEU A 221 -1.73 8.79 -6.94
C LEU A 221 -3.05 9.17 -6.22
N ARG A 222 -3.40 8.49 -5.12
CA ARG A 222 -4.69 8.65 -4.41
C ARG A 222 -4.95 10.07 -3.95
N PHE A 223 -3.96 10.69 -3.34
CA PHE A 223 -4.08 12.05 -2.84
C PHE A 223 -3.18 12.95 -3.65
N ASP A 224 -3.71 14.11 -4.06
CA ASP A 224 -2.92 15.10 -4.79
C ASP A 224 -1.70 15.49 -3.95
N ARG A 225 -0.55 15.17 -4.51
CA ARG A 225 0.77 15.51 -4.00
C ARG A 225 1.33 16.61 -4.89
N LYS A 226 2.62 16.95 -4.73
CA LYS A 226 3.24 17.88 -5.70
C LYS A 226 2.98 17.37 -7.13
N PRO A 227 2.40 18.19 -8.04
CA PRO A 227 2.10 17.75 -9.41
C PRO A 227 3.32 17.16 -10.11
N ALA A 228 4.49 17.82 -9.97
CA ALA A 228 5.75 17.32 -10.54
C ALA A 228 6.11 15.89 -10.10
N TYR A 229 5.80 15.51 -8.84
CA TYR A 229 5.99 14.14 -8.36
C TYR A 229 4.97 13.18 -8.98
N ALA A 230 3.69 13.51 -8.93
CA ALA A 230 2.63 12.63 -9.42
C ALA A 230 2.73 12.38 -10.93
N ASP A 231 3.00 13.44 -11.71
CA ASP A 231 3.19 13.36 -13.16
C ASP A 231 4.41 12.47 -13.51
N ALA A 232 5.50 12.60 -12.77
CA ALA A 232 6.70 11.79 -12.99
C ALA A 232 6.49 10.32 -12.58
N VAL A 233 5.72 10.03 -11.51
CA VAL A 233 5.33 8.66 -11.14
C VAL A 233 4.56 8.00 -12.29
N LEU A 234 3.53 8.67 -12.81
CA LEU A 234 2.71 8.15 -13.90
C LEU A 234 3.53 7.96 -15.17
N ALA A 235 4.33 8.95 -15.56
CA ALA A 235 5.16 8.89 -16.77
C ALA A 235 6.17 7.73 -16.72
N ALA A 236 6.88 7.57 -15.61
CA ALA A 236 7.87 6.50 -15.45
C ALA A 236 7.22 5.10 -15.41
N TYR A 237 6.06 4.97 -14.77
CA TYR A 237 5.29 3.73 -14.79
C TYR A 237 4.88 3.37 -16.23
N CYS A 238 4.31 4.35 -16.97
CA CYS A 238 3.87 4.15 -18.35
C CYS A 238 5.03 3.81 -19.28
N GLU A 239 6.16 4.50 -19.18
CA GLU A 239 7.38 4.21 -19.93
C GLU A 239 7.83 2.75 -19.72
N ARG A 240 7.92 2.31 -18.46
CA ARG A 240 8.39 0.98 -18.10
C ARG A 240 7.44 -0.13 -18.54
N ARG A 241 6.13 0.14 -18.56
CA ARG A 241 5.07 -0.82 -18.92
C ARG A 241 4.62 -0.73 -20.38
N GLY A 242 5.06 0.27 -21.14
CA GLY A 242 4.60 0.52 -22.50
C GLY A 242 3.10 0.83 -22.56
N ALA A 243 2.60 1.63 -21.64
CA ALA A 243 1.18 1.92 -21.47
C ALA A 243 0.84 3.39 -21.73
N GLU A 244 -0.40 3.67 -22.14
CA GLU A 244 -0.87 5.02 -22.40
C GLU A 244 -1.23 5.73 -21.08
N PRO A 245 -0.75 6.96 -20.81
CA PRO A 245 -0.90 7.62 -19.51
C PRO A 245 -2.36 7.83 -19.07
N GLN A 246 -3.24 8.23 -19.98
CA GLN A 246 -4.64 8.51 -19.63
C GLN A 246 -5.41 7.24 -19.27
N GLU A 247 -5.23 6.18 -20.03
CA GLU A 247 -5.81 4.87 -19.75
C GLU A 247 -5.26 4.31 -18.43
N THR A 248 -3.93 4.38 -18.25
CA THR A 248 -3.25 3.93 -17.04
C THR A 248 -3.74 4.65 -15.79
N LEU A 249 -3.96 5.98 -15.87
CA LEU A 249 -4.49 6.75 -14.77
C LEU A 249 -5.94 6.34 -14.45
N GLY A 250 -6.78 6.10 -15.45
CA GLY A 250 -8.14 5.57 -15.27
C GLY A 250 -8.14 4.24 -14.53
N GLN A 251 -7.33 3.29 -14.98
CA GLN A 251 -7.15 1.97 -14.35
C GLN A 251 -6.63 2.09 -12.90
N ALA A 252 -5.68 3.00 -12.66
CA ALA A 252 -5.13 3.25 -11.33
C ALA A 252 -6.20 3.81 -10.37
N ARG A 253 -7.04 4.75 -10.83
CA ARG A 253 -8.16 5.28 -10.04
C ARG A 253 -9.22 4.22 -9.76
N ALA A 254 -9.56 3.39 -10.74
CA ALA A 254 -10.48 2.27 -10.58
C ALA A 254 -9.95 1.25 -9.55
N ALA A 255 -8.67 0.86 -9.65
CA ALA A 255 -8.05 -0.07 -8.72
C ALA A 255 -7.95 0.50 -7.29
N ASP A 256 -7.76 1.82 -7.14
CA ASP A 256 -7.65 2.48 -5.85
C ASP A 256 -9.00 2.62 -5.12
N LEU A 257 -10.11 2.45 -5.83
CA LEU A 257 -11.45 2.63 -5.25
C LEU A 257 -11.70 1.65 -4.09
N TRP A 258 -11.12 0.45 -4.12
CA TRP A 258 -11.14 -0.50 -3.00
C TRP A 258 -10.60 0.12 -1.71
N ALA A 259 -9.40 0.68 -1.78
CA ALA A 259 -8.74 1.29 -0.63
C ALA A 259 -9.43 2.59 -0.22
N LEU A 260 -9.91 3.37 -1.18
CA LEU A 260 -10.60 4.64 -0.93
C LEU A 260 -11.91 4.42 -0.17
N VAL A 261 -12.70 3.41 -0.55
CA VAL A 261 -13.94 3.02 0.13
C VAL A 261 -13.67 2.53 1.57
N ASP A 262 -12.65 1.67 1.76
CA ASP A 262 -12.30 1.17 3.08
C ASP A 262 -11.81 2.30 4.01
N LEU A 263 -10.95 3.17 3.51
CA LEU A 263 -10.45 4.32 4.26
C LEU A 263 -11.57 5.31 4.61
N ALA A 264 -12.45 5.61 3.66
CA ALA A 264 -13.56 6.54 3.86
C ALA A 264 -14.55 6.05 4.94
N GLY A 265 -14.77 4.73 5.03
CA GLY A 265 -15.57 4.12 6.10
C GLY A 265 -14.96 4.24 7.51
N ARG A 266 -13.71 4.69 7.60
CA ARG A 266 -13.02 4.96 8.89
C ARG A 266 -12.97 6.44 9.24
N ARG A 267 -13.83 7.27 8.66
CA ARG A 267 -13.93 8.70 8.94
C ARG A 267 -13.94 8.99 10.44
N GLY A 268 -13.22 10.03 10.85
CA GLY A 268 -13.08 10.44 12.25
C GLY A 268 -12.03 9.68 13.05
N GLN A 269 -11.39 8.65 12.49
CA GLN A 269 -10.32 7.91 13.17
C GLN A 269 -8.94 8.55 12.98
N ASN A 270 -8.70 9.18 11.85
CA ASN A 270 -7.45 9.86 11.53
C ASN A 270 -7.60 10.77 10.30
N PRO A 271 -6.66 11.74 10.08
CA PRO A 271 -6.74 12.69 8.97
C PRO A 271 -6.72 12.05 7.57
N VAL A 272 -6.11 10.86 7.41
CA VAL A 272 -6.08 10.15 6.14
C VAL A 272 -7.46 9.61 5.79
N ALA A 273 -8.17 9.04 6.77
CA ALA A 273 -9.53 8.56 6.61
C ALA A 273 -10.51 9.71 6.30
N ASP A 274 -10.34 10.87 6.95
CA ASP A 274 -11.16 12.05 6.67
C ASP A 274 -10.94 12.55 5.25
N ARG A 275 -9.70 12.64 4.80
CA ARG A 275 -9.36 13.02 3.43
C ARG A 275 -9.87 12.02 2.39
N ALA A 276 -9.80 10.72 2.69
CA ALA A 276 -10.36 9.68 1.84
C ALA A 276 -11.88 9.80 1.72
N HIS A 277 -12.56 10.12 2.83
CA HIS A 277 -14.00 10.35 2.81
C HIS A 277 -14.39 11.54 1.94
N GLU A 278 -13.70 12.67 2.05
CA GLU A 278 -13.93 13.85 1.19
C GLU A 278 -13.70 13.53 -0.28
N HIS A 279 -12.65 12.78 -0.59
CA HIS A 279 -12.33 12.38 -1.96
C HIS A 279 -13.42 11.45 -2.52
N LEU A 280 -13.79 10.40 -1.80
CA LEU A 280 -14.84 9.47 -2.21
C LEU A 280 -16.19 10.18 -2.38
N LEU A 281 -16.49 11.16 -1.53
CA LEU A 281 -17.68 11.98 -1.63
C LEU A 281 -17.70 12.82 -2.92
N ALA A 282 -16.55 13.38 -3.34
CA ALA A 282 -16.43 14.08 -4.60
C ALA A 282 -16.67 13.13 -5.79
N VAL A 283 -16.09 11.95 -5.79
CA VAL A 283 -16.30 10.88 -6.79
C VAL A 283 -17.79 10.50 -6.86
N ALA A 284 -18.44 10.21 -5.74
CA ALA A 284 -19.85 9.83 -5.73
C ALA A 284 -20.78 10.94 -6.22
N ARG A 285 -20.50 12.20 -5.87
CA ARG A 285 -21.33 13.35 -6.29
C ARG A 285 -21.23 13.66 -7.77
N THR A 286 -20.06 13.51 -8.37
CA THR A 286 -19.79 13.85 -9.77
C THR A 286 -19.98 12.67 -10.72
N GLY A 287 -19.84 11.43 -10.24
CA GLY A 287 -19.76 10.25 -11.07
C GLY A 287 -18.43 10.10 -11.79
N ASP A 288 -17.39 10.87 -11.39
CA ASP A 288 -16.08 10.91 -12.05
C ASP A 288 -15.00 10.36 -11.12
N LEU A 289 -14.35 9.29 -11.53
CA LEU A 289 -13.21 8.67 -10.81
C LEU A 289 -12.01 9.61 -10.64
N HIS A 290 -11.92 10.67 -11.47
CA HIS A 290 -10.86 11.67 -11.41
C HIS A 290 -11.21 12.87 -10.51
N ALA A 291 -12.43 12.91 -9.94
CA ALA A 291 -12.85 14.01 -9.10
C ALA A 291 -11.96 14.16 -7.87
N SER A 292 -11.58 15.40 -7.57
CA SER A 292 -10.87 15.78 -6.35
C SER A 292 -11.76 16.65 -5.46
N PRO A 293 -11.57 16.63 -4.12
CA PRO A 293 -12.29 17.51 -3.22
C PRO A 293 -12.08 19.00 -3.61
N PRO A 294 -13.09 19.87 -3.49
CA PRO A 294 -12.92 21.28 -3.69
C PRO A 294 -11.92 21.85 -2.66
N GLY A 295 -10.82 22.46 -3.13
CA GLY A 295 -9.80 23.09 -2.29
C GLY A 295 -8.54 22.27 -2.05
N GLY A 296 -8.36 21.11 -2.68
CA GLY A 296 -7.12 20.35 -2.72
C GLY A 296 -6.25 20.80 -3.90
N GLY A 297 -5.51 21.88 -3.74
CA GLY A 297 -4.51 22.37 -4.67
C GLY A 297 -3.29 22.85 -3.89
#